data_0c57c94681357da159f4232002b0c640
#
_entry.id   0c57c94681357da159f4232002b0c640
#
_cell.length_a   1.000
_cell.length_b   1.000
_cell.length_c   1.000
_cell.angle_alpha   90.00
_cell.angle_beta   90.00
_cell.angle_gamma   90.00
#
_symmetry.space_group_name_H-M   'P 1'
#
loop_
_entity.id
_entity.type
_entity.pdbx_description
1 polymer ?
#
loop_
_entity_poly.entity_id
_entity_poly.type
_entity_poly.pdbx_seq_one_letter_code
_entity_poly.pdbx_strand_id
1 'polypeptide(L)'
;IKGGMYSFAKGLHRLTQDLGVSIELNSDVQEIIIDPKFKRADGLRVNGDIRRFDKVLCTADFPYAAQHLMPSHSPLKKYTPAKIDKMDYSCSAFLIYAGINRDLKDKVHLHNVIFAEDFRGNIDDIFEGRLPKDPSIYLYFPSVEDEELAPEGKTSMYILMPVPELKTGQIDWNNPAIIEQVKNEIYKKTETIESLKGLRNDIVSETIFTPLDFETHYNAKFGTAFGLMPTLAQSNYYRPPNVSRDYKDLYFAGASTHPGAGVPIVLTSAKITAEAMLEDIKNMK
;
A
#
# COMPACT_ATOMS: atom_id res chain seq x y z
N ILE A 1 13.51 0.66 13.20
CA ILE A 1 14.29 -0.49 12.68
C ILE A 1 15.56 0.09 12.09
N LYS A 2 16.71 -0.34 12.60
CA LYS A 2 18.01 0.08 12.06
C LYS A 2 18.15 -0.33 10.59
N GLY A 3 18.63 0.57 9.74
CA GLY A 3 18.69 0.39 8.29
C GLY A 3 17.35 0.62 7.57
N GLY A 4 16.35 1.22 8.25
CA GLY A 4 15.05 1.56 7.71
C GLY A 4 14.08 0.39 7.53
N MET A 5 12.88 0.67 7.02
CA MET A 5 11.82 -0.34 6.84
C MET A 5 12.19 -1.46 5.85
N TYR A 6 13.07 -1.18 4.89
CA TYR A 6 13.52 -2.21 3.96
C TYR A 6 14.34 -3.32 4.64
N SER A 7 15.01 -3.03 5.77
CA SER A 7 15.68 -4.04 6.58
C SER A 7 14.73 -5.08 7.16
N PHE A 8 13.46 -4.70 7.44
CA PHE A 8 12.42 -5.63 7.82
C PHE A 8 12.08 -6.60 6.67
N ALA A 9 11.91 -6.08 5.46
CA ALA A 9 11.69 -6.91 4.27
C ALA A 9 12.87 -7.87 4.00
N LYS A 10 14.11 -7.38 4.12
CA LYS A 10 15.32 -8.23 4.00
C LYS A 10 15.35 -9.33 5.05
N GLY A 11 14.99 -9.02 6.30
CA GLY A 11 14.95 -9.98 7.40
C GLY A 11 13.93 -11.10 7.13
N LEU A 12 12.73 -10.73 6.69
CA LEU A 12 11.69 -11.71 6.31
C LEU A 12 12.13 -12.55 5.10
N HIS A 13 12.71 -11.92 4.08
CA HIS A 13 13.23 -12.64 2.91
C HIS A 13 14.27 -13.69 3.31
N ARG A 14 15.23 -13.32 4.16
CA ARG A 14 16.23 -14.27 4.67
C ARG A 14 15.58 -15.41 5.46
N LEU A 15 14.64 -15.09 6.34
CA LEU A 15 13.92 -16.10 7.12
C LEU A 15 13.18 -17.09 6.21
N THR A 16 12.53 -16.63 5.14
CA THR A 16 11.84 -17.53 4.20
C THR A 16 12.83 -18.47 3.50
N GLN A 17 14.00 -17.96 3.11
CA GLN A 17 15.06 -18.79 2.51
C GLN A 17 15.59 -19.83 3.51
N ASP A 18 15.85 -19.45 4.77
CA ASP A 18 16.31 -20.35 5.83
C ASP A 18 15.28 -21.48 6.13
N LEU A 19 14.00 -21.19 5.90
CA LEU A 19 12.89 -22.17 6.01
C LEU A 19 12.67 -22.99 4.73
N GLY A 20 13.50 -22.83 3.69
CA GLY A 20 13.41 -23.59 2.44
C GLY A 20 12.28 -23.11 1.50
N VAL A 21 11.74 -21.92 1.69
CA VAL A 21 10.72 -21.34 0.80
C VAL A 21 11.39 -20.83 -0.48
N SER A 22 10.89 -21.23 -1.65
CA SER A 22 11.32 -20.70 -2.93
C SER A 22 10.66 -19.36 -3.20
N ILE A 23 11.45 -18.33 -3.52
CA ILE A 23 10.97 -17.01 -3.94
C ILE A 23 11.40 -16.79 -5.38
N GLU A 24 10.43 -16.57 -6.25
CA GLU A 24 10.66 -16.27 -7.66
C GLU A 24 10.30 -14.81 -7.93
N LEU A 25 11.28 -14.01 -8.34
CA LEU A 25 11.10 -12.63 -8.80
C LEU A 25 10.83 -12.61 -10.30
N ASN A 26 10.29 -11.51 -10.81
CA ASN A 26 9.92 -11.33 -12.23
C ASN A 26 8.98 -12.44 -12.74
N SER A 27 8.10 -12.90 -11.86
CA SER A 27 7.14 -13.97 -12.10
C SER A 27 5.73 -13.39 -12.03
N ASP A 28 5.25 -12.89 -13.19
CA ASP A 28 3.93 -12.27 -13.32
C ASP A 28 2.84 -13.34 -13.19
N VAL A 29 2.01 -13.21 -12.15
CA VAL A 29 0.84 -14.06 -11.93
C VAL A 29 -0.35 -13.45 -12.65
N GLN A 30 -0.79 -14.10 -13.70
CA GLN A 30 -1.84 -13.62 -14.61
C GLN A 30 -3.22 -14.15 -14.27
N GLU A 31 -3.32 -15.34 -13.64
CA GLU A 31 -4.59 -15.97 -13.35
C GLU A 31 -4.46 -17.00 -12.21
N ILE A 32 -5.47 -17.07 -11.36
CA ILE A 32 -5.68 -18.17 -10.40
C ILE A 32 -6.47 -19.25 -11.11
N ILE A 33 -5.90 -20.43 -11.29
CA ILE A 33 -6.57 -21.55 -11.98
C ILE A 33 -7.59 -22.18 -11.03
N ILE A 34 -8.84 -22.23 -11.46
CA ILE A 34 -9.95 -22.84 -10.71
C ILE A 34 -10.37 -24.14 -11.40
N ASP A 35 -10.39 -25.24 -10.64
CA ASP A 35 -11.05 -26.47 -11.06
C ASP A 35 -12.58 -26.32 -10.90
N PRO A 36 -13.34 -26.22 -12.00
CA PRO A 36 -14.78 -25.99 -11.94
C PRO A 36 -15.57 -27.18 -11.37
N LYS A 37 -15.04 -28.42 -11.50
CA LYS A 37 -15.67 -29.62 -11.00
C LYS A 37 -15.62 -29.70 -9.47
N PHE A 38 -14.46 -29.40 -8.90
CA PHE A 38 -14.25 -29.50 -7.46
C PHE A 38 -14.38 -28.14 -6.74
N LYS A 39 -14.58 -27.04 -7.50
CA LYS A 39 -14.67 -25.65 -6.99
C LYS A 39 -13.51 -25.34 -6.05
N ARG A 40 -12.30 -25.54 -6.52
CA ARG A 40 -11.07 -25.26 -5.75
C ARG A 40 -10.03 -24.53 -6.60
N ALA A 41 -9.15 -23.80 -5.94
CA ALA A 41 -7.93 -23.32 -6.58
C ALA A 41 -7.01 -24.53 -6.82
N ASP A 42 -6.44 -24.60 -8.02
CA ASP A 42 -5.67 -25.76 -8.49
C ASP A 42 -4.30 -25.34 -9.05
N GLY A 43 -4.01 -24.07 -9.09
CA GLY A 43 -2.75 -23.54 -9.59
C GLY A 43 -2.79 -22.07 -9.96
N LEU A 44 -1.76 -21.65 -10.68
CA LEU A 44 -1.57 -20.30 -11.17
C LEU A 44 -1.13 -20.33 -12.64
N ARG A 45 -1.48 -19.30 -13.39
CA ARG A 45 -0.81 -18.96 -14.65
C ARG A 45 0.30 -17.95 -14.34
N VAL A 46 1.55 -18.34 -14.59
CA VAL A 46 2.74 -17.53 -14.30
C VAL A 46 3.53 -17.37 -15.59
N ASN A 47 3.74 -16.14 -16.06
CA ASN A 47 4.43 -15.83 -17.32
C ASN A 47 3.90 -16.66 -18.51
N GLY A 48 2.60 -16.91 -18.57
CA GLY A 48 1.92 -17.73 -19.61
C GLY A 48 1.79 -19.22 -19.29
N ASP A 49 2.62 -19.77 -18.42
CA ASP A 49 2.62 -21.20 -18.08
C ASP A 49 1.70 -21.52 -16.89
N ILE A 50 1.02 -22.67 -16.95
CA ILE A 50 0.20 -23.17 -15.84
C ILE A 50 1.06 -23.99 -14.89
N ARG A 51 1.09 -23.58 -13.61
CA ARG A 51 1.75 -24.29 -12.52
C ARG A 51 0.70 -24.77 -11.52
N ARG A 52 0.76 -26.04 -11.13
CA ARG A 52 -0.19 -26.65 -10.18
C ARG A 52 0.30 -26.54 -8.75
N PHE A 53 -0.65 -26.26 -7.85
CA PHE A 53 -0.39 -26.12 -6.40
C PHE A 53 -1.57 -26.68 -5.61
N ASP A 54 -1.30 -27.25 -4.44
CA ASP A 54 -2.32 -27.79 -3.54
C ASP A 54 -3.19 -26.69 -2.92
N LYS A 55 -2.60 -25.53 -2.66
CA LYS A 55 -3.26 -24.35 -2.07
C LYS A 55 -2.68 -23.06 -2.66
N VAL A 56 -3.52 -22.05 -2.78
CA VAL A 56 -3.16 -20.72 -3.29
C VAL A 56 -3.48 -19.66 -2.24
N LEU A 57 -2.48 -18.92 -1.80
CA LEU A 57 -2.62 -17.70 -1.00
C LEU A 57 -2.30 -16.49 -1.88
N CYS A 58 -3.28 -15.62 -2.11
CA CYS A 58 -3.11 -14.38 -2.84
C CYS A 58 -2.89 -13.21 -1.87
N THR A 59 -1.77 -12.50 -2.03
CA THR A 59 -1.44 -11.30 -1.26
C THR A 59 -1.47 -10.02 -2.10
N ALA A 60 -1.82 -10.10 -3.37
CA ALA A 60 -2.14 -8.93 -4.18
C ALA A 60 -3.34 -8.18 -3.59
N ASP A 61 -3.49 -6.89 -3.91
CA ASP A 61 -4.67 -6.14 -3.44
C ASP A 61 -5.96 -6.89 -3.81
N PHE A 62 -6.82 -7.13 -2.81
CA PHE A 62 -8.00 -7.98 -2.98
C PHE A 62 -8.93 -7.52 -4.12
N PRO A 63 -9.24 -6.21 -4.28
CA PRO A 63 -9.96 -5.71 -5.44
C PRO A 63 -9.32 -6.09 -6.78
N TYR A 64 -8.00 -5.93 -6.88
CA TYR A 64 -7.26 -6.33 -8.08
C TYR A 64 -7.35 -7.85 -8.32
N ALA A 65 -7.11 -8.64 -7.28
CA ALA A 65 -7.20 -10.10 -7.39
C ALA A 65 -8.58 -10.55 -7.85
N ALA A 66 -9.65 -9.97 -7.29
CA ALA A 66 -11.03 -10.32 -7.63
C ALA A 66 -11.41 -9.95 -9.07
N GLN A 67 -10.84 -8.86 -9.63
CA GLN A 67 -11.16 -8.38 -10.97
C GLN A 67 -10.26 -8.95 -12.05
N HIS A 68 -8.98 -9.20 -11.75
CA HIS A 68 -7.97 -9.51 -12.75
C HIS A 68 -7.33 -10.88 -12.62
N LEU A 69 -7.24 -11.44 -11.40
CA LEU A 69 -6.63 -12.76 -11.20
C LEU A 69 -7.65 -13.90 -11.16
N MET A 70 -8.92 -13.61 -10.85
CA MET A 70 -9.98 -14.63 -10.93
C MET A 70 -10.41 -14.82 -12.39
N PRO A 71 -10.56 -16.09 -12.87
CA PRO A 71 -11.00 -16.33 -14.23
C PRO A 71 -12.45 -15.85 -14.45
N SER A 72 -12.75 -15.32 -15.62
CA SER A 72 -14.06 -14.76 -15.96
C SER A 72 -15.22 -15.78 -15.83
N HIS A 73 -14.93 -17.06 -16.07
CA HIS A 73 -15.90 -18.17 -15.93
C HIS A 73 -16.04 -18.66 -14.48
N SER A 74 -15.20 -18.19 -13.56
CA SER A 74 -15.20 -18.56 -12.14
C SER A 74 -14.91 -17.35 -11.24
N PRO A 75 -15.72 -16.28 -11.31
CA PRO A 75 -15.53 -15.08 -10.48
C PRO A 75 -15.90 -15.34 -9.02
N LEU A 76 -15.44 -14.48 -8.13
CA LEU A 76 -15.94 -14.44 -6.75
C LEU A 76 -17.38 -13.90 -6.74
N LYS A 77 -18.35 -14.71 -6.24
CA LYS A 77 -19.78 -14.39 -6.34
C LYS A 77 -20.17 -13.09 -5.66
N LYS A 78 -19.63 -12.83 -4.47
CA LYS A 78 -19.92 -11.61 -3.69
C LYS A 78 -19.19 -10.38 -4.25
N TYR A 79 -18.05 -10.58 -4.90
CA TYR A 79 -17.10 -9.53 -5.30
C TYR A 79 -16.98 -9.42 -6.81
N THR A 80 -18.13 -9.21 -7.47
CA THR A 80 -18.17 -8.95 -8.91
C THR A 80 -17.48 -7.64 -9.25
N PRO A 81 -16.98 -7.43 -10.49
CA PRO A 81 -16.37 -6.16 -10.89
C PRO A 81 -17.22 -4.93 -10.55
N ALA A 82 -18.52 -4.97 -10.85
CA ALA A 82 -19.45 -3.88 -10.52
C ALA A 82 -19.60 -3.64 -9.01
N LYS A 83 -19.48 -4.68 -8.18
CA LYS A 83 -19.51 -4.53 -6.71
C LYS A 83 -18.21 -3.94 -6.20
N ILE A 84 -17.07 -4.40 -6.70
CA ILE A 84 -15.74 -3.86 -6.38
C ILE A 84 -15.68 -2.37 -6.70
N ASP A 85 -16.13 -1.96 -7.89
CA ASP A 85 -16.12 -0.55 -8.30
C ASP A 85 -17.03 0.34 -7.45
N LYS A 86 -18.04 -0.22 -6.79
CA LYS A 86 -18.95 0.51 -5.88
C LYS A 86 -18.50 0.52 -4.42
N MET A 87 -17.45 -0.22 -4.07
CA MET A 87 -16.93 -0.22 -2.70
C MET A 87 -16.30 1.13 -2.36
N ASP A 88 -16.22 1.41 -1.05
CA ASP A 88 -15.56 2.60 -0.54
C ASP A 88 -14.07 2.34 -0.37
N TYR A 89 -13.26 3.27 -0.84
CA TYR A 89 -11.81 3.17 -0.84
C TYR A 89 -11.19 4.21 0.10
N SER A 90 -10.02 3.90 0.63
CA SER A 90 -9.24 4.86 1.41
C SER A 90 -8.70 5.97 0.52
N CYS A 91 -8.20 7.04 1.13
CA CYS A 91 -7.42 8.03 0.41
C CYS A 91 -6.15 7.41 -0.18
N SER A 92 -5.57 8.13 -1.11
CA SER A 92 -4.23 7.93 -1.61
C SER A 92 -3.22 8.84 -0.90
N ALA A 93 -2.00 8.87 -1.38
CA ALA A 93 -0.95 9.75 -0.88
C ALA A 93 -0.12 10.32 -2.02
N PHE A 94 0.34 11.55 -1.84
CA PHE A 94 1.45 12.14 -2.59
C PHE A 94 2.68 12.06 -1.71
N LEU A 95 3.74 11.40 -2.20
CA LEU A 95 4.95 11.17 -1.42
C LEU A 95 6.13 11.88 -2.05
N ILE A 96 6.99 12.45 -1.21
CA ILE A 96 8.29 12.96 -1.60
C ILE A 96 9.35 12.23 -0.79
N TYR A 97 10.29 11.61 -1.49
CA TYR A 97 11.54 11.11 -0.92
C TYR A 97 12.65 12.07 -1.33
N ALA A 98 13.33 12.68 -0.38
CA ALA A 98 14.36 13.68 -0.67
C ALA A 98 15.65 13.45 0.11
N GLY A 99 16.77 13.67 -0.58
CA GLY A 99 18.07 13.85 0.04
C GLY A 99 18.35 15.35 0.23
N ILE A 100 18.70 15.75 1.46
CA ILE A 100 18.89 17.13 1.86
C ILE A 100 20.38 17.38 2.14
N ASN A 101 20.97 18.39 1.50
CA ASN A 101 22.35 18.81 1.73
C ASN A 101 22.46 19.76 2.94
N ARG A 102 21.88 19.31 4.05
CA ARG A 102 21.89 20.00 5.36
C ARG A 102 21.84 18.95 6.45
N ASP A 103 22.65 19.11 7.48
CA ASP A 103 22.54 18.30 8.69
C ASP A 103 21.40 18.86 9.56
N LEU A 104 20.37 18.04 9.74
CA LEU A 104 19.19 18.33 10.56
C LEU A 104 19.17 17.53 11.88
N LYS A 105 20.25 16.80 12.21
CA LYS A 105 20.38 16.13 13.49
C LYS A 105 20.20 17.14 14.63
N ASP A 106 19.45 16.77 15.65
CA ASP A 106 19.08 17.60 16.81
C ASP A 106 18.29 18.89 16.47
N LYS A 107 17.90 19.09 15.20
CA LYS A 107 17.11 20.26 14.75
C LYS A 107 15.67 19.94 14.42
N VAL A 108 15.37 18.67 14.20
CA VAL A 108 14.02 18.17 13.91
C VAL A 108 13.79 16.86 14.67
N HIS A 109 12.54 16.52 14.89
CA HIS A 109 12.18 15.19 15.42
C HIS A 109 12.19 14.17 14.30
N LEU A 110 12.34 12.89 14.67
CA LEU A 110 12.21 11.76 13.75
C LEU A 110 10.88 11.80 12.99
N HIS A 111 9.78 12.10 13.70
CA HIS A 111 8.43 12.21 13.18
C HIS A 111 7.86 13.60 13.49
N ASN A 112 7.34 14.27 12.45
CA ASN A 112 6.68 15.55 12.57
C ASN A 112 5.37 15.53 11.80
N VAL A 113 4.33 16.11 12.35
CA VAL A 113 3.04 16.28 11.67
C VAL A 113 2.69 17.77 11.71
N ILE A 114 2.37 18.33 10.56
CA ILE A 114 1.87 19.69 10.44
C ILE A 114 0.41 19.57 9.99
N PHE A 115 -0.49 19.98 10.86
CA PHE A 115 -1.92 19.94 10.58
C PHE A 115 -2.36 21.15 9.74
N ALA A 116 -3.43 20.93 8.98
CA ALA A 116 -4.21 22.01 8.39
C ALA A 116 -4.82 22.90 9.49
N GLU A 117 -4.99 24.19 9.26
CA GLU A 117 -5.74 25.07 10.16
C GLU A 117 -7.21 24.64 10.26
N ASP A 118 -7.85 24.38 9.10
CA ASP A 118 -9.13 23.69 9.01
C ASP A 118 -8.92 22.20 8.73
N PHE A 119 -8.64 21.45 9.80
CA PHE A 119 -8.40 20.01 9.69
C PHE A 119 -9.61 19.25 9.14
N ARG A 120 -10.84 19.65 9.47
CA ARG A 120 -12.05 18.99 8.98
C ARG A 120 -12.24 19.26 7.50
N GLY A 121 -12.14 20.50 7.06
CA GLY A 121 -12.21 20.85 5.65
C GLY A 121 -11.12 20.16 4.81
N ASN A 122 -9.91 19.98 5.38
CA ASN A 122 -8.85 19.21 4.74
C ASN A 122 -9.25 17.74 4.49
N ILE A 123 -9.88 17.09 5.46
CA ILE A 123 -10.37 15.71 5.32
C ILE A 123 -11.53 15.66 4.32
N ASP A 124 -12.49 16.58 4.41
CA ASP A 124 -13.64 16.64 3.50
C ASP A 124 -13.18 16.85 2.04
N ASP A 125 -12.20 17.73 1.79
CA ASP A 125 -11.61 17.92 0.46
C ASP A 125 -11.05 16.61 -0.13
N ILE A 126 -10.28 15.85 0.66
CA ILE A 126 -9.68 14.60 0.21
C ILE A 126 -10.77 13.59 -0.20
N PHE A 127 -11.79 13.39 0.62
CA PHE A 127 -12.84 12.40 0.34
C PHE A 127 -13.90 12.88 -0.66
N GLU A 128 -13.97 14.18 -0.95
CA GLU A 128 -14.77 14.75 -2.02
C GLU A 128 -14.00 14.89 -3.35
N GLY A 129 -12.77 14.41 -3.41
CA GLY A 129 -11.96 14.35 -4.62
C GLY A 129 -11.23 15.65 -4.98
N ARG A 130 -11.05 16.54 -4.02
CA ARG A 130 -10.33 17.82 -4.21
C ARG A 130 -8.95 17.79 -3.58
N LEU A 131 -7.99 18.48 -4.20
CA LEU A 131 -6.71 18.77 -3.54
C LEU A 131 -6.95 19.76 -2.39
N PRO A 132 -6.51 19.44 -1.17
CA PRO A 132 -6.59 20.38 -0.05
C PRO A 132 -5.80 21.66 -0.34
N LYS A 133 -6.41 22.80 -0.05
CA LYS A 133 -5.75 24.11 -0.18
C LYS A 133 -4.71 24.35 0.91
N ASP A 134 -4.98 23.86 2.11
CA ASP A 134 -4.07 23.84 3.25
C ASP A 134 -3.90 22.41 3.72
N PRO A 135 -2.93 21.64 3.18
CA PRO A 135 -2.82 20.23 3.48
C PRO A 135 -2.26 19.94 4.86
N SER A 136 -2.75 18.89 5.51
CA SER A 136 -1.99 18.24 6.58
C SER A 136 -0.89 17.38 5.97
N ILE A 137 0.32 17.47 6.51
CA ILE A 137 1.47 16.71 6.01
C ILE A 137 2.22 16.01 7.15
N TYR A 138 2.80 14.86 6.83
CA TYR A 138 3.68 14.12 7.71
C TYR A 138 5.11 14.17 7.16
N LEU A 139 6.06 14.49 8.02
CA LEU A 139 7.50 14.55 7.71
C LEU A 139 8.22 13.49 8.55
N TYR A 140 9.08 12.74 7.92
CA TYR A 140 9.89 11.72 8.55
C TYR A 140 11.37 11.89 8.16
N PHE A 141 12.24 11.99 9.16
CA PHE A 141 13.68 12.23 9.00
C PHE A 141 14.47 11.04 9.57
N PRO A 142 14.50 9.88 8.88
CA PRO A 142 15.08 8.67 9.45
C PRO A 142 16.56 8.77 9.79
N SER A 143 17.32 9.59 9.08
CA SER A 143 18.77 9.75 9.32
C SER A 143 19.13 10.51 10.58
N VAL A 144 18.16 11.18 11.24
CA VAL A 144 18.45 11.85 12.52
C VAL A 144 18.66 10.85 13.67
N GLU A 145 18.11 9.64 13.53
CA GLU A 145 18.27 8.54 14.49
C GLU A 145 19.18 7.42 13.97
N ASP A 146 19.24 7.25 12.65
CA ASP A 146 20.03 6.21 11.99
C ASP A 146 20.94 6.83 10.92
N GLU A 147 22.15 7.17 11.32
CA GLU A 147 23.13 7.85 10.46
C GLU A 147 23.49 7.08 9.19
N GLU A 148 23.24 5.75 9.14
CA GLU A 148 23.47 4.95 7.95
C GLU A 148 22.49 5.29 6.80
N LEU A 149 21.41 6.04 7.07
CA LEU A 149 20.36 6.38 6.11
C LEU A 149 20.60 7.70 5.35
N ALA A 150 21.72 8.36 5.57
CA ALA A 150 22.17 9.50 4.77
C ALA A 150 23.70 9.59 4.78
N PRO A 151 24.33 10.20 3.77
CA PRO A 151 25.75 10.56 3.84
C PRO A 151 26.03 11.55 4.97
N GLU A 152 27.27 11.58 5.46
CA GLU A 152 27.72 12.53 6.49
C GLU A 152 27.37 13.97 6.14
N GLY A 153 26.86 14.73 7.10
CA GLY A 153 26.43 16.11 6.93
C GLY A 153 25.15 16.31 6.12
N LYS A 154 24.46 15.23 5.75
CA LYS A 154 23.20 15.26 4.98
C LYS A 154 22.07 14.60 5.75
N THR A 155 20.86 14.82 5.27
CA THR A 155 19.65 14.25 5.87
C THR A 155 18.78 13.60 4.81
N SER A 156 18.24 12.42 5.09
CA SER A 156 17.16 11.83 4.32
C SER A 156 15.81 12.30 4.86
N MET A 157 14.89 12.61 3.96
CA MET A 157 13.54 13.06 4.30
C MET A 157 12.49 12.30 3.48
N TYR A 158 11.40 12.00 4.14
CA TYR A 158 10.18 11.49 3.53
C TYR A 158 9.02 12.40 3.91
N ILE A 159 8.22 12.81 2.94
CA ILE A 159 7.01 13.59 3.16
C ILE A 159 5.81 12.80 2.63
N LEU A 160 4.74 12.77 3.40
CA LEU A 160 3.45 12.23 2.99
C LEU A 160 2.37 13.30 3.13
N MET A 161 1.68 13.55 2.03
CA MET A 161 0.47 14.34 1.98
C MET A 161 -0.69 13.43 1.55
N PRO A 162 -1.74 13.24 2.37
CA PRO A 162 -2.93 12.54 1.93
C PRO A 162 -3.62 13.28 0.78
N VAL A 163 -4.02 12.55 -0.25
CA VAL A 163 -4.70 13.09 -1.43
C VAL A 163 -5.86 12.17 -1.83
N PRO A 164 -6.81 12.65 -2.65
CA PRO A 164 -7.86 11.80 -3.20
C PRO A 164 -7.32 10.59 -3.95
N GLU A 165 -8.04 9.50 -3.91
CA GLU A 165 -7.82 8.35 -4.78
C GLU A 165 -8.31 8.64 -6.21
N LEU A 166 -7.90 7.81 -7.18
CA LEU A 166 -8.11 8.10 -8.62
C LEU A 166 -9.58 8.04 -9.07
N LYS A 167 -10.46 7.32 -8.36
CA LYS A 167 -11.87 7.19 -8.73
C LYS A 167 -12.66 8.47 -8.42
N THR A 168 -12.43 9.06 -7.25
CA THR A 168 -13.15 10.25 -6.77
C THR A 168 -12.42 11.52 -7.19
N GLY A 169 -11.09 11.53 -7.14
CA GLY A 169 -10.26 12.65 -7.52
C GLY A 169 -10.14 12.80 -9.04
N GLN A 170 -10.63 13.91 -9.57
CA GLN A 170 -10.45 14.27 -10.99
C GLN A 170 -9.14 15.05 -11.20
N ILE A 171 -8.05 14.51 -10.67
CA ILE A 171 -6.72 15.15 -10.67
C ILE A 171 -5.86 14.45 -11.73
N ASP A 172 -5.37 15.20 -12.69
CA ASP A 172 -4.46 14.67 -13.71
C ASP A 172 -3.03 14.61 -13.17
N TRP A 173 -2.69 13.49 -12.54
CA TRP A 173 -1.35 13.24 -12.00
C TRP A 173 -0.26 13.04 -13.07
N ASN A 174 -0.62 12.99 -14.39
CA ASN A 174 0.35 13.06 -15.48
C ASN A 174 0.74 14.48 -15.83
N ASN A 175 0.04 15.49 -15.30
CA ASN A 175 0.32 16.88 -15.58
C ASN A 175 1.44 17.42 -14.66
N PRO A 176 2.63 17.77 -15.20
CA PRO A 176 3.73 18.30 -14.41
C PRO A 176 3.37 19.58 -13.62
N ALA A 177 2.45 20.39 -14.12
CA ALA A 177 2.04 21.60 -13.42
C ALA A 177 1.28 21.30 -12.13
N ILE A 178 0.48 20.24 -12.09
CA ILE A 178 -0.20 19.76 -10.89
C ILE A 178 0.83 19.24 -9.87
N ILE A 179 1.81 18.44 -10.34
CA ILE A 179 2.90 17.94 -9.48
C ILE A 179 3.65 19.10 -8.83
N GLU A 180 4.05 20.10 -9.62
CA GLU A 180 4.75 21.28 -9.08
C GLU A 180 3.87 22.13 -8.15
N GLN A 181 2.58 22.26 -8.45
CA GLN A 181 1.64 22.92 -7.53
C GLN A 181 1.60 22.23 -6.17
N VAL A 182 1.42 20.91 -6.14
CA VAL A 182 1.37 20.12 -4.90
C VAL A 182 2.69 20.21 -4.15
N LYS A 183 3.83 20.08 -4.83
CA LYS A 183 5.15 20.26 -4.24
C LYS A 183 5.33 21.65 -3.60
N ASN A 184 4.88 22.69 -4.29
CA ASN A 184 4.97 24.06 -3.79
C ASN A 184 4.19 24.22 -2.48
N GLU A 185 2.98 23.69 -2.38
CA GLU A 185 2.18 23.75 -1.16
C GLU A 185 2.83 22.94 -0.02
N ILE A 186 3.35 21.73 -0.33
CA ILE A 186 4.08 20.91 0.64
C ILE A 186 5.30 21.65 1.19
N TYR A 187 6.16 22.16 0.32
CA TYR A 187 7.38 22.85 0.77
C TYR A 187 7.08 24.16 1.51
N LYS A 188 6.12 24.95 1.04
CA LYS A 188 5.65 26.12 1.75
C LYS A 188 5.21 25.78 3.18
N LYS A 189 4.47 24.70 3.36
CA LYS A 189 4.03 24.22 4.66
C LYS A 189 5.19 23.67 5.49
N THR A 190 6.09 22.91 4.89
CA THR A 190 7.30 22.38 5.54
C THR A 190 8.18 23.50 6.09
N GLU A 191 8.37 24.57 5.34
CA GLU A 191 9.20 25.72 5.71
C GLU A 191 8.57 26.64 6.77
N THR A 192 7.36 26.33 7.27
CA THR A 192 6.81 26.97 8.48
C THR A 192 7.58 26.56 9.74
N ILE A 193 8.26 25.41 9.71
CA ILE A 193 9.18 24.97 10.77
C ILE A 193 10.49 25.76 10.64
N GLU A 194 10.90 26.46 11.69
CA GLU A 194 12.07 27.36 11.68
C GLU A 194 13.35 26.69 11.19
N SER A 195 13.64 25.47 11.66
CA SER A 195 14.83 24.68 11.25
C SER A 195 14.80 24.21 9.78
N LEU A 196 13.64 24.29 9.13
CA LEU A 196 13.42 23.88 7.75
C LEU A 196 13.26 25.03 6.77
N LYS A 197 13.42 26.27 7.21
CA LYS A 197 13.40 27.44 6.31
C LYS A 197 14.43 27.30 5.19
N GLY A 198 14.01 27.57 3.95
CA GLY A 198 14.84 27.45 2.76
C GLY A 198 15.25 26.02 2.40
N LEU A 199 14.59 25.01 2.97
CA LEU A 199 14.89 23.58 2.77
C LEU A 199 14.91 23.19 1.29
N ARG A 200 14.02 23.77 0.49
CA ARG A 200 13.92 23.46 -0.93
C ARG A 200 15.24 23.72 -1.69
N ASN A 201 16.04 24.69 -1.27
CA ASN A 201 17.32 24.99 -1.88
C ASN A 201 18.43 23.96 -1.57
N ASP A 202 18.22 23.14 -0.54
CA ASP A 202 19.17 22.12 -0.09
C ASP A 202 18.84 20.73 -0.64
N ILE A 203 17.77 20.57 -1.43
CA ILE A 203 17.39 19.30 -2.02
C ILE A 203 18.41 18.92 -3.11
N VAL A 204 19.08 17.78 -2.94
CA VAL A 204 20.07 17.27 -3.89
C VAL A 204 19.56 16.05 -4.67
N SER A 205 18.50 15.41 -4.17
CA SER A 205 17.79 14.34 -4.88
C SER A 205 16.33 14.34 -4.45
N GLU A 206 15.45 14.03 -5.37
CA GLU A 206 14.02 13.96 -5.12
C GLU A 206 13.39 12.87 -5.95
N THR A 207 12.51 12.08 -5.32
CA THR A 207 11.65 11.11 -6.00
C THR A 207 10.22 11.33 -5.54
N ILE A 208 9.31 11.46 -6.50
CA ILE A 208 7.89 11.69 -6.26
C ILE A 208 7.13 10.39 -6.48
N PHE A 209 6.16 10.12 -5.62
CA PHE A 209 5.16 9.07 -5.78
C PHE A 209 3.76 9.67 -5.72
N THR A 210 2.93 9.32 -6.68
CA THR A 210 1.56 9.79 -6.86
C THR A 210 0.56 8.65 -6.73
N PRO A 211 -0.74 8.90 -6.71
CA PRO A 211 -1.74 7.83 -6.81
C PRO A 211 -1.58 6.91 -8.02
N LEU A 212 -1.06 7.39 -9.16
CA LEU A 212 -0.77 6.54 -10.33
C LEU A 212 0.33 5.51 -10.03
N ASP A 213 1.33 5.90 -9.24
CA ASP A 213 2.42 4.98 -8.87
C ASP A 213 1.92 3.86 -7.97
N PHE A 214 0.98 4.13 -7.05
CA PHE A 214 0.34 3.08 -6.26
C PHE A 214 -0.46 2.11 -7.14
N GLU A 215 -1.19 2.62 -8.14
CA GLU A 215 -1.93 1.76 -9.07
C GLU A 215 -0.99 0.92 -9.93
N THR A 216 0.04 1.52 -10.50
CA THR A 216 0.93 0.84 -11.47
C THR A 216 1.94 -0.08 -10.83
N HIS A 217 2.54 0.29 -9.70
CA HIS A 217 3.59 -0.51 -9.05
C HIS A 217 3.06 -1.57 -8.08
N TYR A 218 1.89 -1.32 -7.48
CA TYR A 218 1.31 -2.22 -6.46
C TYR A 218 -0.01 -2.84 -6.86
N ASN A 219 -0.54 -2.53 -8.06
CA ASN A 219 -1.88 -2.92 -8.48
C ASN A 219 -2.96 -2.50 -7.45
N ALA A 220 -2.71 -1.40 -6.71
CA ALA A 220 -3.64 -0.89 -5.73
C ALA A 220 -4.84 -0.26 -6.46
N LYS A 221 -6.02 -0.84 -6.25
CA LYS A 221 -7.23 -0.36 -6.94
C LYS A 221 -7.45 1.14 -6.68
N PHE A 222 -7.61 1.90 -7.77
CA PHE A 222 -7.74 3.36 -7.76
C PHE A 222 -6.56 4.11 -7.09
N GLY A 223 -5.38 3.51 -7.08
CA GLY A 223 -4.19 4.11 -6.50
C GLY A 223 -4.26 4.38 -5.00
N THR A 224 -5.07 3.63 -4.25
CA THR A 224 -5.25 3.84 -2.82
C THR A 224 -4.00 3.46 -2.02
N ALA A 225 -3.68 4.24 -0.98
CA ALA A 225 -2.55 3.94 -0.10
C ALA A 225 -2.86 2.83 0.94
N PHE A 226 -4.15 2.63 1.29
CA PHE A 226 -4.57 1.72 2.36
C PHE A 226 -5.64 0.71 1.93
N GLY A 227 -5.94 0.60 0.64
CA GLY A 227 -6.94 -0.31 0.10
C GLY A 227 -8.37 0.06 0.47
N LEU A 228 -9.21 -0.91 0.79
CA LEU A 228 -10.61 -0.69 1.13
C LEU A 228 -10.76 0.11 2.44
N MET A 229 -11.64 1.12 2.41
CA MET A 229 -11.96 1.96 3.56
C MET A 229 -12.63 1.12 4.68
N PRO A 230 -12.25 1.31 5.96
CA PRO A 230 -12.84 0.57 7.07
C PRO A 230 -14.17 1.19 7.54
N THR A 231 -15.14 1.31 6.64
CA THR A 231 -16.51 1.69 7.00
C THR A 231 -17.19 0.55 7.78
N LEU A 232 -18.31 0.82 8.47
CA LEU A 232 -19.06 -0.22 9.17
C LEU A 232 -19.48 -1.36 8.24
N ALA A 233 -19.86 -1.04 7.00
CA ALA A 233 -20.24 -2.01 5.96
C ALA A 233 -19.06 -2.77 5.33
N GLN A 234 -17.82 -2.36 5.61
CA GLN A 234 -16.59 -2.93 5.04
C GLN A 234 -15.56 -3.32 6.12
N SER A 235 -15.99 -3.42 7.37
CA SER A 235 -15.13 -3.81 8.50
C SER A 235 -15.54 -5.16 9.08
N ASN A 236 -14.66 -5.77 9.86
CA ASN A 236 -14.90 -7.03 10.57
C ASN A 236 -15.50 -8.11 9.65
N TYR A 237 -16.66 -8.61 9.96
CA TYR A 237 -17.36 -9.68 9.23
C TYR A 237 -17.67 -9.34 7.76
N TYR A 238 -17.87 -8.06 7.47
CA TYR A 238 -18.21 -7.58 6.11
C TYR A 238 -16.99 -7.35 5.22
N ARG A 239 -15.81 -7.27 5.80
CA ARG A 239 -14.55 -7.12 5.05
C ARG A 239 -14.26 -8.39 4.25
N PRO A 240 -13.57 -8.32 3.10
CA PRO A 240 -13.15 -9.50 2.36
C PRO A 240 -12.45 -10.52 3.28
N PRO A 241 -12.90 -11.79 3.26
CA PRO A 241 -12.42 -12.80 4.20
C PRO A 241 -11.04 -13.34 3.78
N ASN A 242 -10.31 -13.86 4.76
CA ASN A 242 -9.02 -14.52 4.52
C ASN A 242 -9.15 -15.89 3.84
N VAL A 243 -10.28 -16.57 4.03
CA VAL A 243 -10.59 -17.86 3.37
C VAL A 243 -11.68 -17.61 2.33
N SER A 244 -11.46 -18.03 1.09
CA SER A 244 -12.48 -17.92 0.05
C SER A 244 -13.75 -18.69 0.45
N ARG A 245 -14.91 -18.04 0.28
CA ARG A 245 -16.23 -18.69 0.48
C ARG A 245 -16.73 -19.40 -0.77
N ASP A 246 -16.12 -19.14 -1.91
CA ASP A 246 -16.56 -19.65 -3.21
C ASP A 246 -15.74 -20.86 -3.68
N TYR A 247 -14.45 -20.88 -3.32
CA TYR A 247 -13.49 -21.88 -3.80
C TYR A 247 -12.65 -22.41 -2.64
N LYS A 248 -12.53 -23.74 -2.56
CA LYS A 248 -11.60 -24.40 -1.63
C LYS A 248 -10.16 -24.07 -2.02
N ASP A 249 -9.25 -24.22 -1.08
CA ASP A 249 -7.79 -24.06 -1.29
C ASP A 249 -7.37 -22.69 -1.83
N LEU A 250 -8.23 -21.66 -1.68
CA LEU A 250 -7.98 -20.27 -2.04
C LEU A 250 -8.10 -19.36 -0.82
N TYR A 251 -7.04 -18.62 -0.56
CA TYR A 251 -6.90 -17.74 0.60
C TYR A 251 -6.43 -16.35 0.17
N PHE A 252 -6.72 -15.35 1.01
CA PHE A 252 -6.33 -13.97 0.79
C PHE A 252 -5.74 -13.36 2.08
N ALA A 253 -4.70 -12.54 1.95
CA ALA A 253 -4.16 -11.75 3.04
C ALA A 253 -3.71 -10.38 2.51
N GLY A 254 -3.82 -9.34 3.33
CA GLY A 254 -3.38 -8.00 2.95
C GLY A 254 -4.27 -6.89 3.49
N ALA A 255 -4.01 -5.66 3.03
CA ALA A 255 -4.64 -4.44 3.54
C ALA A 255 -6.16 -4.39 3.28
N SER A 256 -6.62 -4.93 2.15
CA SER A 256 -8.04 -4.95 1.77
C SER A 256 -8.82 -6.16 2.30
N THR A 257 -8.15 -7.11 3.00
CA THR A 257 -8.80 -8.26 3.66
C THR A 257 -8.92 -8.04 5.17
N HIS A 258 -9.59 -8.95 5.86
CA HIS A 258 -9.66 -8.91 7.33
C HIS A 258 -8.25 -9.12 7.95
N PRO A 259 -7.86 -8.39 9.01
CA PRO A 259 -8.63 -7.35 9.72
C PRO A 259 -8.51 -5.95 9.10
N GLY A 260 -7.55 -5.64 8.23
CA GLY A 260 -7.43 -4.34 7.58
C GLY A 260 -6.02 -3.90 7.24
N ALA A 261 -5.84 -2.59 7.03
CA ALA A 261 -4.59 -1.94 6.62
C ALA A 261 -3.67 -1.59 7.81
N GLY A 262 -2.39 -1.39 7.50
CA GLY A 262 -1.31 -1.08 8.45
C GLY A 262 -0.39 -2.28 8.67
N VAL A 263 0.92 -2.05 8.75
CA VAL A 263 1.93 -3.12 8.82
C VAL A 263 1.62 -4.16 9.92
N PRO A 264 1.36 -3.79 11.20
CA PRO A 264 1.03 -4.77 12.23
C PRO A 264 -0.28 -5.51 11.95
N ILE A 265 -1.26 -4.83 11.35
CA ILE A 265 -2.57 -5.39 11.05
C ILE A 265 -2.48 -6.36 9.87
N VAL A 266 -1.67 -6.05 8.85
CA VAL A 266 -1.40 -6.94 7.71
C VAL A 266 -0.64 -8.19 8.17
N LEU A 267 0.30 -8.07 9.10
CA LEU A 267 0.95 -9.24 9.72
C LEU A 267 -0.07 -10.12 10.49
N THR A 268 -1.05 -9.49 11.14
CA THR A 268 -2.16 -10.23 11.77
C THR A 268 -3.03 -10.93 10.73
N SER A 269 -3.31 -10.27 9.59
CA SER A 269 -4.00 -10.90 8.44
C SER A 269 -3.26 -12.15 7.96
N ALA A 270 -1.93 -12.05 7.80
CA ALA A 270 -1.09 -13.19 7.41
C ALA A 270 -1.17 -14.34 8.42
N LYS A 271 -1.09 -14.02 9.72
CA LYS A 271 -1.20 -15.04 10.80
C LYS A 271 -2.56 -15.76 10.76
N ILE A 272 -3.67 -15.01 10.72
CA ILE A 272 -5.02 -15.59 10.65
C ILE A 272 -5.16 -16.50 9.43
N THR A 273 -4.64 -16.08 8.29
CA THR A 273 -4.71 -16.85 7.04
C THR A 273 -3.86 -18.13 7.15
N ALA A 274 -2.65 -18.04 7.67
CA ALA A 274 -1.77 -19.21 7.86
C ALA A 274 -2.39 -20.24 8.83
N GLU A 275 -2.98 -19.80 9.93
CA GLU A 275 -3.67 -20.67 10.90
C GLU A 275 -4.84 -21.39 10.21
N ALA A 276 -5.67 -20.70 9.42
CA ALA A 276 -6.76 -21.32 8.67
C ALA A 276 -6.25 -22.33 7.63
N MET A 277 -5.18 -22.02 6.90
CA MET A 277 -4.56 -22.96 5.95
C MET A 277 -4.05 -24.22 6.65
N LEU A 278 -3.42 -24.08 7.81
CA LEU A 278 -2.91 -25.22 8.59
C LEU A 278 -4.04 -26.09 9.14
N GLU A 279 -5.16 -25.49 9.56
CA GLU A 279 -6.34 -26.23 10.00
C GLU A 279 -6.95 -27.04 8.85
N ASP A 280 -7.08 -26.45 7.66
CA ASP A 280 -7.57 -27.15 6.47
C ASP A 280 -6.66 -28.32 6.07
N ILE A 281 -5.33 -28.17 6.22
CA ILE A 281 -4.38 -29.28 5.96
C ILE A 281 -4.54 -30.43 6.96
N LYS A 282 -4.79 -30.11 8.24
CA LYS A 282 -5.02 -31.15 9.27
C LYS A 282 -6.31 -31.93 9.04
N ASN A 283 -7.36 -31.23 8.58
CA ASN A 283 -8.68 -31.81 8.32
C ASN A 283 -8.72 -32.66 7.02
N MET A 284 -7.68 -32.58 6.18
CA MET A 284 -7.54 -33.42 4.96
C MET A 284 -6.84 -34.76 5.23
N LYS A 285 -6.24 -34.95 6.41
CA LYS A 285 -5.64 -36.21 6.87
C LYS A 285 -6.63 -37.04 7.65
#